data_b99ac7f1e0f13af8d69ca7ea43379c8c
#
_entry.id   b99ac7f1e0f13af8d69ca7ea43379c8c
#
_cell.length_a   1.000
_cell.length_b   1.000
_cell.length_c   1.000
_cell.angle_alpha   90.00
_cell.angle_beta   90.00
_cell.angle_gamma   90.00
#
_symmetry.space_group_name_H-M   'P 1'
#
loop_
_entity.id
_entity.type
_entity.pdbx_description
1 polymer ?
#
loop_
_entity_poly.entity_id
_entity_poly.type
_entity_poly.pdbx_seq_one_letter_code
_entity_poly.pdbx_strand_id
1 'polypeptide(L)'
;MRWFAIALFVFHFSTVAAQPKTLTLVLPTQLDGSHLFYHELLRQSLDSIGVKLTIKTPFEHIPQKRLVKMVENNQLSLMWLLQTKERDAQYPYVNAPVTNGLIGQRVLLIPKGAQPQYDSINSLDELRQRGLTAGLGYAWYDVDVWLQNDLPFYEQDGEWRMLYHKLSTQGSINYFPRGVNEVMAESRLNPQLEIEQHLLLIYQRDFRFYLSEGAKQHKALLERALLKAEKSGLLQRLIDQYWATEITQLQLNKRKVLKLVTP
;
A
#
# COMPACT_ATOMS: atom_id res chain seq x y z
N MET A 1 -39.80 21.17 -70.71
CA MET A 1 -39.73 20.83 -69.32
C MET A 1 -38.35 20.17 -69.03
N ARG A 2 -37.45 20.85 -68.34
CA ARG A 2 -36.10 20.32 -67.99
C ARG A 2 -36.11 19.89 -66.54
N TRP A 3 -35.89 18.62 -66.27
CA TRP A 3 -35.78 18.06 -64.95
C TRP A 3 -34.34 18.20 -64.47
N PHE A 4 -34.14 18.96 -63.38
CA PHE A 4 -32.85 19.01 -62.66
C PHE A 4 -32.87 17.91 -61.59
N ALA A 5 -31.98 16.91 -61.74
CA ALA A 5 -31.72 15.92 -60.71
C ALA A 5 -30.70 16.50 -59.74
N ILE A 6 -31.11 16.70 -58.48
CA ILE A 6 -30.23 17.09 -57.38
C ILE A 6 -29.62 15.80 -56.80
N ALA A 7 -28.31 15.59 -57.02
CA ALA A 7 -27.56 14.48 -56.39
C ALA A 7 -27.20 14.89 -54.96
N LEU A 8 -27.78 14.20 -53.96
CA LEU A 8 -27.46 14.37 -52.56
C LEU A 8 -26.18 13.57 -52.27
N PHE A 9 -25.04 14.26 -52.06
CA PHE A 9 -23.79 13.64 -51.59
C PHE A 9 -23.88 13.42 -50.06
N VAL A 10 -24.07 12.18 -49.60
CA VAL A 10 -23.99 11.78 -48.19
C VAL A 10 -22.53 11.56 -47.86
N PHE A 11 -21.92 12.50 -47.15
CA PHE A 11 -20.58 12.32 -46.55
C PHE A 11 -20.68 11.38 -45.37
N HIS A 12 -20.20 10.15 -45.51
CA HIS A 12 -19.98 9.25 -44.40
C HIS A 12 -18.69 9.65 -43.67
N PHE A 13 -18.82 10.33 -42.53
CA PHE A 13 -17.71 10.49 -41.60
C PHE A 13 -17.45 9.17 -40.89
N SER A 14 -16.50 8.39 -41.38
CA SER A 14 -15.96 7.24 -40.64
C SER A 14 -15.15 7.77 -39.46
N THR A 15 -15.70 7.73 -38.28
CA THR A 15 -14.94 7.97 -37.03
C THR A 15 -13.96 6.82 -36.86
N VAL A 16 -12.70 7.02 -37.27
CA VAL A 16 -11.59 6.10 -36.89
C VAL A 16 -11.44 6.19 -35.38
N ALA A 17 -11.95 5.19 -34.67
CA ALA A 17 -11.68 5.06 -33.24
C ALA A 17 -10.17 4.91 -33.03
N ALA A 18 -9.54 5.89 -32.38
CA ALA A 18 -8.12 5.82 -32.06
C ALA A 18 -7.86 4.57 -31.22
N GLN A 19 -6.93 3.72 -31.65
CA GLN A 19 -6.57 2.53 -30.87
C GLN A 19 -6.09 2.95 -29.47
N PRO A 20 -6.53 2.29 -28.39
CA PRO A 20 -6.14 2.65 -27.05
C PRO A 20 -4.61 2.53 -26.91
N LYS A 21 -3.99 3.58 -26.39
CA LYS A 21 -2.55 3.58 -26.12
C LYS A 21 -2.25 2.48 -25.09
N THR A 22 -1.34 1.56 -25.40
CA THR A 22 -0.98 0.46 -24.49
C THR A 22 0.30 0.80 -23.72
N LEU A 23 0.29 0.53 -22.42
CA LEU A 23 1.45 0.60 -21.54
C LEU A 23 1.73 -0.79 -20.96
N THR A 24 2.99 -1.22 -20.94
CA THR A 24 3.42 -2.46 -20.28
C THR A 24 4.28 -2.12 -19.07
N LEU A 25 3.96 -2.65 -17.89
CA LEU A 25 4.76 -2.52 -16.69
C LEU A 25 5.10 -3.91 -16.13
N VAL A 26 6.32 -4.05 -15.61
CA VAL A 26 6.77 -5.21 -14.83
C VAL A 26 6.63 -4.86 -13.36
N LEU A 27 5.74 -5.55 -12.64
CA LEU A 27 5.38 -5.24 -11.26
C LEU A 27 5.68 -6.41 -10.32
N PRO A 28 5.96 -6.14 -9.03
CA PRO A 28 6.04 -7.20 -8.03
C PRO A 28 4.65 -7.79 -7.75
N THR A 29 4.61 -9.05 -7.34
CA THR A 29 3.41 -9.71 -6.82
C THR A 29 3.74 -10.51 -5.58
N GLN A 30 2.71 -10.85 -4.79
CA GLN A 30 2.80 -11.70 -3.61
C GLN A 30 1.80 -12.85 -3.73
N LEU A 31 2.17 -14.02 -3.23
CA LEU A 31 1.34 -15.23 -3.26
C LEU A 31 0.03 -15.09 -2.47
N ASP A 32 0.03 -14.24 -1.44
CA ASP A 32 -1.14 -13.97 -0.60
C ASP A 32 -2.15 -12.99 -1.22
N GLY A 33 -1.90 -12.51 -2.44
CA GLY A 33 -2.76 -11.56 -3.12
C GLY A 33 -2.70 -10.11 -2.58
N SER A 34 -1.87 -9.80 -1.61
CA SER A 34 -1.77 -8.48 -0.98
C SER A 34 -1.41 -7.35 -1.95
N HIS A 35 -0.85 -7.69 -3.11
CA HIS A 35 -0.49 -6.73 -4.16
C HIS A 35 -1.60 -6.42 -5.19
N LEU A 36 -2.71 -7.17 -5.19
CA LEU A 36 -3.76 -7.04 -6.20
C LEU A 36 -4.41 -5.65 -6.23
N PHE A 37 -4.59 -5.01 -5.08
CA PHE A 37 -5.11 -3.65 -5.00
C PHE A 37 -4.27 -2.66 -5.82
N TYR A 38 -2.95 -2.70 -5.69
CA TYR A 38 -2.05 -1.77 -6.40
C TYR A 38 -2.07 -2.00 -7.90
N HIS A 39 -2.17 -3.25 -8.34
CA HIS A 39 -2.32 -3.60 -9.75
C HIS A 39 -3.63 -3.07 -10.31
N GLU A 40 -4.74 -3.23 -9.56
CA GLU A 40 -6.06 -2.79 -10.00
C GLU A 40 -6.17 -1.26 -9.99
N LEU A 41 -5.60 -0.59 -8.99
CA LEU A 41 -5.51 0.87 -8.94
C LEU A 41 -4.82 1.42 -10.19
N LEU A 42 -3.66 0.87 -10.56
CA LEU A 42 -2.94 1.28 -11.77
C LEU A 42 -3.75 1.01 -13.03
N ARG A 43 -4.36 -0.19 -13.14
CA ARG A 43 -5.15 -0.60 -14.32
C ARG A 43 -6.34 0.32 -14.53
N GLN A 44 -7.20 0.49 -13.53
CA GLN A 44 -8.41 1.30 -13.65
C GLN A 44 -8.10 2.80 -13.81
N SER A 45 -7.06 3.30 -13.13
CA SER A 45 -6.64 4.68 -13.27
C SER A 45 -6.19 4.99 -14.70
N LEU A 46 -5.38 4.13 -15.30
CA LEU A 46 -4.91 4.28 -16.68
C LEU A 46 -6.04 4.10 -17.69
N ASP A 47 -6.91 3.12 -17.48
CA ASP A 47 -8.08 2.89 -18.34
C ASP A 47 -8.99 4.11 -18.35
N SER A 48 -9.18 4.78 -17.22
CA SER A 48 -9.96 6.01 -17.09
C SER A 48 -9.49 7.16 -17.98
N ILE A 49 -8.24 7.11 -18.44
CA ILE A 49 -7.64 8.09 -19.37
C ILE A 49 -7.35 7.51 -20.75
N GLY A 50 -7.95 6.35 -21.10
CA GLY A 50 -7.83 5.70 -22.42
C GLY A 50 -6.50 4.98 -22.65
N VAL A 51 -5.82 4.54 -21.59
CA VAL A 51 -4.56 3.79 -21.67
C VAL A 51 -4.75 2.38 -21.13
N LYS A 52 -4.56 1.36 -21.96
CA LYS A 52 -4.64 -0.04 -21.57
C LYS A 52 -3.33 -0.48 -20.90
N LEU A 53 -3.40 -0.96 -19.65
CA LEU A 53 -2.24 -1.48 -18.92
C LEU A 53 -2.10 -2.99 -19.10
N THR A 54 -0.92 -3.43 -19.52
CA THR A 54 -0.48 -4.82 -19.47
C THR A 54 0.50 -4.98 -18.30
N ILE A 55 0.17 -5.82 -17.32
CA ILE A 55 1.04 -6.11 -16.17
C ILE A 55 1.74 -7.44 -16.41
N LYS A 56 3.07 -7.44 -16.24
CA LYS A 56 3.90 -8.66 -16.20
C LYS A 56 4.40 -8.85 -14.77
N THR A 57 4.25 -10.06 -14.23
CA THR A 57 4.68 -10.43 -12.87
C THR A 57 5.61 -11.66 -12.91
N PRO A 58 6.82 -11.54 -13.48
CA PRO A 58 7.72 -12.68 -13.66
C PRO A 58 8.34 -13.17 -12.36
N PHE A 59 8.18 -12.41 -11.26
CA PHE A 59 8.77 -12.69 -9.96
C PHE A 59 7.71 -12.62 -8.88
N GLU A 60 7.64 -13.64 -8.05
CA GLU A 60 6.70 -13.75 -6.95
C GLU A 60 7.44 -13.75 -5.61
N HIS A 61 6.78 -13.23 -4.59
CA HIS A 61 7.24 -13.28 -3.20
C HIS A 61 8.66 -12.74 -3.01
N ILE A 62 8.84 -11.44 -3.27
CA ILE A 62 10.14 -10.78 -3.20
C ILE A 62 10.25 -9.99 -1.89
N PRO A 63 11.23 -10.29 -1.02
CA PRO A 63 11.52 -9.45 0.15
C PRO A 63 11.84 -8.00 -0.25
N GLN A 64 11.44 -7.02 0.57
CA GLN A 64 11.55 -5.59 0.22
C GLN A 64 12.96 -5.18 -0.21
N LYS A 65 14.01 -5.63 0.48
CA LYS A 65 15.40 -5.32 0.15
C LYS A 65 15.78 -5.76 -1.28
N ARG A 66 15.34 -6.96 -1.69
CA ARG A 66 15.55 -7.47 -3.05
C ARG A 66 14.71 -6.70 -4.06
N LEU A 67 13.46 -6.38 -3.72
CA LEU A 67 12.56 -5.60 -4.57
C LEU A 67 13.17 -4.23 -4.92
N VAL A 68 13.74 -3.52 -3.94
CA VAL A 68 14.45 -2.25 -4.17
C VAL A 68 15.57 -2.43 -5.18
N LYS A 69 16.43 -3.47 -5.02
CA LYS A 69 17.51 -3.76 -5.96
C LYS A 69 17.03 -4.10 -7.37
N MET A 70 15.88 -4.77 -7.49
CA MET A 70 15.29 -5.08 -8.80
C MET A 70 14.77 -3.82 -9.51
N VAL A 71 14.24 -2.84 -8.78
CA VAL A 71 13.86 -1.54 -9.36
C VAL A 71 15.11 -0.75 -9.77
N GLU A 72 16.14 -0.68 -8.93
CA GLU A 72 17.42 -0.04 -9.25
C GLU A 72 18.06 -0.62 -10.52
N ASN A 73 17.92 -1.92 -10.74
CA ASN A 73 18.47 -2.64 -11.90
C ASN A 73 17.49 -2.72 -13.09
N ASN A 74 16.38 -1.96 -13.09
CA ASN A 74 15.34 -1.96 -14.14
C ASN A 74 14.70 -3.33 -14.41
N GLN A 75 14.75 -4.27 -13.47
CA GLN A 75 14.06 -5.56 -13.56
C GLN A 75 12.58 -5.45 -13.22
N LEU A 76 12.20 -4.45 -12.41
CA LEU A 76 10.83 -4.02 -12.16
C LEU A 76 10.66 -2.58 -12.64
N SER A 77 9.46 -2.26 -13.14
CA SER A 77 9.14 -0.90 -13.59
C SER A 77 8.94 0.05 -12.43
N LEU A 78 8.33 -0.42 -11.35
CA LEU A 78 8.08 0.37 -10.15
C LEU A 78 7.87 -0.54 -8.92
N MET A 79 7.92 0.08 -7.76
CA MET A 79 7.56 -0.47 -6.45
C MET A 79 6.70 0.53 -5.70
N TRP A 80 6.02 0.08 -4.64
CA TRP A 80 5.34 0.96 -3.68
C TRP A 80 5.94 0.75 -2.30
N LEU A 81 6.37 1.86 -1.72
CA LEU A 81 6.94 1.93 -0.38
C LEU A 81 6.36 3.16 0.33
N LEU A 82 6.41 3.15 1.66
CA LEU A 82 6.10 4.34 2.45
C LEU A 82 6.98 5.51 2.01
N GLN A 83 6.34 6.65 1.82
CA GLN A 83 7.02 7.87 1.36
C GLN A 83 8.04 8.34 2.40
N THR A 84 9.25 8.63 1.95
CA THR A 84 10.29 9.32 2.73
C THR A 84 11.02 10.35 1.88
N LYS A 85 11.64 11.34 2.52
CA LYS A 85 12.43 12.37 1.83
C LYS A 85 13.62 11.76 1.08
N GLU A 86 14.25 10.76 1.68
CA GLU A 86 15.40 10.05 1.11
C GLU A 86 15.01 9.30 -0.16
N ARG A 87 13.89 8.55 -0.11
CA ARG A 87 13.37 7.83 -1.28
C ARG A 87 12.92 8.78 -2.39
N ASP A 88 12.29 9.91 -2.02
CA ASP A 88 11.87 10.95 -2.98
C ASP A 88 13.07 11.61 -3.68
N ALA A 89 14.21 11.73 -2.99
CA ALA A 89 15.46 12.22 -3.57
C ALA A 89 16.18 11.18 -4.44
N GLN A 90 16.03 9.88 -4.09
CA GLN A 90 16.76 8.80 -4.74
C GLN A 90 16.06 8.26 -5.99
N TYR A 91 14.72 8.21 -6.00
CA TYR A 91 13.95 7.57 -7.08
C TYR A 91 12.99 8.55 -7.77
N PRO A 92 12.78 8.42 -9.08
CA PRO A 92 11.62 9.04 -9.72
C PRO A 92 10.34 8.49 -9.08
N TYR A 93 9.41 9.37 -8.68
CA TYR A 93 8.20 8.95 -7.99
C TYR A 93 6.94 9.59 -8.59
N VAL A 94 5.79 8.97 -8.37
CA VAL A 94 4.47 9.49 -8.73
C VAL A 94 3.88 10.23 -7.52
N ASN A 95 3.61 11.53 -7.69
CA ASN A 95 3.05 12.35 -6.62
C ASN A 95 1.52 12.30 -6.61
N ALA A 96 0.98 11.18 -6.17
CA ALA A 96 -0.45 10.94 -6.03
C ALA A 96 -0.70 10.01 -4.84
N PRO A 97 -1.86 10.10 -4.16
CA PRO A 97 -2.20 9.18 -3.08
C PRO A 97 -2.39 7.76 -3.61
N VAL A 98 -2.07 6.78 -2.78
CA VAL A 98 -2.16 5.35 -3.11
C VAL A 98 -3.15 4.62 -2.21
N THR A 99 -3.15 4.90 -0.90
CA THR A 99 -4.05 4.26 0.07
C THR A 99 -4.84 5.26 0.92
N ASN A 100 -4.84 6.55 0.58
CA ASN A 100 -5.43 7.62 1.39
C ASN A 100 -4.95 7.58 2.85
N GLY A 101 -3.68 7.20 3.08
CA GLY A 101 -3.08 7.15 4.41
C GLY A 101 -3.49 5.93 5.26
N LEU A 102 -4.23 4.97 4.74
CA LEU A 102 -4.59 3.75 5.49
C LEU A 102 -3.36 2.99 5.99
N ILE A 103 -2.30 2.96 5.20
CA ILE A 103 -1.06 2.29 5.60
C ILE A 103 -0.39 2.93 6.81
N GLY A 104 -0.63 4.21 7.08
CA GLY A 104 -0.17 4.90 8.27
C GLY A 104 -1.01 4.63 9.52
N GLN A 105 -2.10 3.89 9.40
CA GLN A 105 -2.93 3.43 10.50
C GLN A 105 -2.54 2.00 10.86
N ARG A 106 -2.02 1.82 12.07
CA ARG A 106 -1.48 0.54 12.55
C ARG A 106 -2.33 -0.05 13.66
N VAL A 107 -2.73 -1.30 13.50
CA VAL A 107 -3.21 -2.17 14.57
C VAL A 107 -2.16 -3.22 14.88
N LEU A 108 -2.26 -3.88 16.02
CA LEU A 108 -1.21 -4.78 16.49
C LEU A 108 -1.64 -6.24 16.32
N LEU A 109 -0.78 -7.07 15.72
CA LEU A 109 -0.84 -8.52 15.89
C LEU A 109 -0.11 -8.88 17.18
N ILE A 110 -0.76 -9.65 18.04
CA ILE A 110 -0.24 -10.09 19.33
C ILE A 110 -0.41 -11.60 19.49
N PRO A 111 0.34 -12.27 20.36
CA PRO A 111 0.08 -13.65 20.71
C PRO A 111 -1.32 -13.83 21.30
N LYS A 112 -2.00 -14.94 21.00
CA LYS A 112 -3.30 -15.25 21.61
C LYS A 112 -3.25 -15.19 23.13
N GLY A 113 -4.24 -14.51 23.73
CA GLY A 113 -4.34 -14.31 25.17
C GLY A 113 -3.49 -13.18 25.73
N ALA A 114 -2.78 -12.42 24.86
CA ALA A 114 -1.98 -11.28 25.29
C ALA A 114 -2.80 -9.98 25.49
N GLN A 115 -4.06 -9.93 25.04
CA GLN A 115 -4.93 -8.74 25.08
C GLN A 115 -4.92 -8.00 26.45
N PRO A 116 -4.94 -8.66 27.62
CA PRO A 116 -4.92 -7.94 28.92
C PRO A 116 -3.70 -7.05 29.15
N GLN A 117 -2.59 -7.28 28.42
CA GLN A 117 -1.40 -6.42 28.51
C GLN A 117 -1.61 -5.05 27.86
N TYR A 118 -2.61 -4.91 26.99
CA TYR A 118 -2.88 -3.73 26.18
C TYR A 118 -4.12 -2.94 26.65
N ASP A 119 -5.09 -3.58 27.33
CA ASP A 119 -6.40 -3.02 27.66
C ASP A 119 -6.34 -1.71 28.47
N SER A 120 -5.32 -1.52 29.29
CA SER A 120 -5.15 -0.34 30.14
C SER A 120 -4.28 0.76 29.51
N ILE A 121 -3.78 0.58 28.29
CA ILE A 121 -2.91 1.56 27.62
C ILE A 121 -3.79 2.66 26.98
N ASN A 122 -3.69 3.89 27.49
CA ASN A 122 -4.49 5.02 27.03
C ASN A 122 -3.67 6.19 26.47
N SER A 123 -2.35 6.09 26.52
CA SER A 123 -1.42 7.10 26.02
C SER A 123 -0.16 6.47 25.45
N LEU A 124 0.58 7.25 24.67
CA LEU A 124 1.87 6.82 24.13
C LEU A 124 2.90 6.61 25.27
N ASP A 125 2.83 7.43 26.32
CA ASP A 125 3.70 7.29 27.49
C ASP A 125 3.43 5.98 28.26
N GLU A 126 2.17 5.59 28.38
CA GLU A 126 1.82 4.29 28.97
C GLU A 126 2.31 3.12 28.12
N LEU A 127 2.23 3.22 26.78
CA LEU A 127 2.78 2.21 25.87
C LEU A 127 4.31 2.09 26.05
N ARG A 128 5.02 3.20 26.16
CA ARG A 128 6.48 3.22 26.46
C ARG A 128 6.80 2.57 27.80
N GLN A 129 6.05 2.92 28.83
CA GLN A 129 6.26 2.40 30.20
C GLN A 129 6.04 0.88 30.30
N ARG A 130 5.21 0.31 29.44
CA ARG A 130 5.04 -1.15 29.37
C ARG A 130 6.29 -1.88 28.88
N GLY A 131 7.19 -1.21 28.18
CA GLY A 131 8.41 -1.81 27.65
C GLY A 131 8.17 -2.92 26.61
N LEU A 132 6.96 -2.96 26.02
CA LEU A 132 6.62 -3.94 24.99
C LEU A 132 7.39 -3.65 23.71
N THR A 133 8.01 -4.68 23.15
CA THR A 133 8.88 -4.58 21.98
C THR A 133 8.10 -4.94 20.70
N ALA A 134 8.12 -4.04 19.70
CA ALA A 134 7.61 -4.29 18.38
C ALA A 134 8.54 -5.17 17.55
N GLY A 135 8.00 -6.06 16.72
CA GLY A 135 8.73 -6.63 15.60
C GLY A 135 8.55 -5.78 14.36
N LEU A 136 9.62 -5.38 13.68
CA LEU A 136 9.60 -4.58 12.45
C LEU A 136 10.47 -5.23 11.39
N GLY A 137 10.12 -5.07 10.11
CA GLY A 137 10.99 -5.48 9.01
C GLY A 137 12.17 -4.53 8.87
N TYR A 138 13.34 -5.06 8.54
CA TYR A 138 14.53 -4.28 8.30
C TYR A 138 14.32 -3.24 7.19
N ALA A 139 14.79 -2.02 7.44
CA ALA A 139 14.66 -0.87 6.55
C ALA A 139 13.20 -0.46 6.23
N TRP A 140 12.22 -0.88 7.02
CA TRP A 140 10.90 -0.31 6.97
C TRP A 140 10.90 1.10 7.59
N TYR A 141 10.05 1.98 7.05
CA TYR A 141 9.90 3.32 7.63
C TYR A 141 9.35 3.30 9.07
N ASP A 142 8.66 2.23 9.43
CA ASP A 142 8.20 2.02 10.80
C ASP A 142 9.35 2.05 11.82
N VAL A 143 10.56 1.63 11.44
CA VAL A 143 11.78 1.71 12.29
C VAL A 143 12.04 3.15 12.69
N ASP A 144 12.05 4.07 11.73
CA ASP A 144 12.27 5.51 11.99
C ASP A 144 11.14 6.09 12.85
N VAL A 145 9.89 5.67 12.60
CA VAL A 145 8.73 6.09 13.40
C VAL A 145 8.85 5.60 14.84
N TRP A 146 9.19 4.31 15.06
CA TRP A 146 9.34 3.75 16.41
C TRP A 146 10.48 4.41 17.16
N LEU A 147 11.62 4.59 16.50
CA LEU A 147 12.79 5.30 17.05
C LEU A 147 12.44 6.73 17.47
N GLN A 148 11.77 7.50 16.60
CA GLN A 148 11.37 8.89 16.87
C GLN A 148 10.38 9.01 18.04
N ASN A 149 9.66 7.94 18.36
CA ASN A 149 8.69 7.90 19.43
C ASN A 149 9.19 7.17 20.69
N ASP A 150 10.47 6.85 20.79
CA ASP A 150 11.10 6.13 21.90
C ASP A 150 10.39 4.79 22.23
N LEU A 151 9.90 4.09 21.21
CA LEU A 151 9.25 2.79 21.35
C LEU A 151 10.24 1.67 21.12
N PRO A 152 10.33 0.65 22.00
CA PRO A 152 11.22 -0.49 21.79
C PRO A 152 10.85 -1.29 20.54
N PHE A 153 11.84 -1.71 19.75
CA PHE A 153 11.63 -2.54 18.60
C PHE A 153 12.78 -3.51 18.33
N TYR A 154 12.48 -4.56 17.59
CA TYR A 154 13.40 -5.53 17.01
C TYR A 154 13.29 -5.49 15.49
N GLU A 155 14.40 -5.37 14.79
CA GLU A 155 14.41 -5.43 13.33
C GLU A 155 14.68 -6.85 12.82
N GLN A 156 13.77 -7.35 11.97
CA GLN A 156 13.92 -8.61 11.26
C GLN A 156 14.55 -8.38 9.90
N ASP A 157 15.81 -8.77 9.71
CA ASP A 157 16.44 -8.81 8.38
C ASP A 157 15.96 -10.04 7.58
N GLY A 158 15.88 -9.88 6.26
CA GLY A 158 15.45 -10.93 5.34
C GLY A 158 13.93 -11.13 5.31
N GLU A 159 13.47 -12.35 5.58
CA GLU A 159 12.04 -12.68 5.53
C GLU A 159 11.31 -12.17 6.78
N TRP A 160 10.63 -11.06 6.63
CA TRP A 160 9.92 -10.39 7.72
C TRP A 160 8.75 -11.24 8.31
N ARG A 161 8.20 -12.17 7.53
CA ARG A 161 7.12 -13.08 8.00
C ARG A 161 7.58 -14.01 9.12
N MET A 162 8.89 -14.15 9.33
CA MET A 162 9.44 -14.82 10.52
C MET A 162 8.96 -14.18 11.82
N LEU A 163 8.58 -12.89 11.81
CA LEU A 163 8.02 -12.22 12.98
C LEU A 163 6.76 -12.89 13.52
N TYR A 164 5.91 -13.46 12.66
CA TYR A 164 4.70 -14.17 13.12
C TYR A 164 4.99 -15.34 14.06
N HIS A 165 6.16 -15.96 13.93
CA HIS A 165 6.59 -17.06 14.80
C HIS A 165 7.40 -16.61 16.01
N LYS A 166 7.94 -15.37 15.97
CA LYS A 166 8.76 -14.81 17.05
C LYS A 166 7.95 -14.09 18.12
N LEU A 167 6.70 -13.74 17.84
CA LEU A 167 5.84 -13.05 18.80
C LEU A 167 5.55 -13.94 20.01
N SER A 168 5.76 -13.40 21.20
CA SER A 168 5.54 -14.12 22.47
C SER A 168 5.14 -13.16 23.59
N THR A 169 4.26 -13.61 24.47
CA THR A 169 3.83 -12.84 25.66
C THR A 169 4.95 -12.62 26.67
N GLN A 170 5.94 -13.51 26.70
CA GLN A 170 7.07 -13.47 27.63
C GLN A 170 8.42 -13.40 26.93
N GLY A 171 8.42 -13.32 25.60
CA GLY A 171 9.63 -13.22 24.80
C GLY A 171 10.09 -11.79 24.56
N SER A 172 11.13 -11.67 23.73
CA SER A 172 11.75 -10.38 23.38
C SER A 172 10.94 -9.57 22.36
N ILE A 173 9.92 -10.13 21.71
CA ILE A 173 9.06 -9.46 20.73
C ILE A 173 7.61 -9.72 21.10
N ASN A 174 6.85 -8.67 21.40
CA ASN A 174 5.53 -8.78 22.00
C ASN A 174 4.39 -8.48 21.04
N TYR A 175 4.63 -7.62 20.03
CA TYR A 175 3.61 -7.25 19.04
C TYR A 175 4.22 -6.95 17.69
N PHE A 176 3.38 -7.03 16.65
CA PHE A 176 3.76 -6.68 15.29
C PHE A 176 2.74 -5.67 14.74
N PRO A 177 3.13 -4.39 14.55
CA PRO A 177 2.24 -3.37 13.99
C PRO A 177 2.02 -3.60 12.50
N ARG A 178 0.74 -3.69 12.10
CA ARG A 178 0.36 -3.91 10.71
C ARG A 178 -0.63 -2.87 10.23
N GLY A 179 -0.60 -2.56 8.93
CA GLY A 179 -1.59 -1.70 8.32
C GLY A 179 -3.01 -2.25 8.47
N VAL A 180 -4.00 -1.38 8.71
CA VAL A 180 -5.41 -1.78 8.81
C VAL A 180 -5.92 -2.49 7.57
N ASN A 181 -5.28 -2.28 6.43
CA ASN A 181 -5.55 -2.92 5.15
C ASN A 181 -4.80 -4.25 4.94
N GLU A 182 -3.94 -4.67 5.89
CA GLU A 182 -3.10 -5.87 5.80
C GLU A 182 -3.46 -6.91 6.87
N VAL A 183 -3.70 -6.45 8.09
CA VAL A 183 -3.75 -7.25 9.32
C VAL A 183 -4.77 -8.38 9.30
N MET A 184 -5.94 -8.18 8.70
CA MET A 184 -7.01 -9.20 8.69
C MET A 184 -6.63 -10.44 7.88
N ALA A 185 -6.03 -10.25 6.70
CA ALA A 185 -5.54 -11.36 5.88
C ALA A 185 -4.41 -12.11 6.59
N GLU A 186 -3.48 -11.37 7.21
CA GLU A 186 -2.35 -11.94 7.94
C GLU A 186 -2.77 -12.70 9.19
N SER A 187 -3.74 -12.18 9.96
CA SER A 187 -4.29 -12.87 11.13
C SER A 187 -4.95 -14.21 10.78
N ARG A 188 -5.67 -14.27 9.64
CA ARG A 188 -6.28 -15.55 9.18
C ARG A 188 -5.24 -16.61 8.85
N LEU A 189 -4.08 -16.21 8.34
CA LEU A 189 -2.97 -17.11 8.00
C LEU A 189 -2.12 -17.52 9.22
N ASN A 190 -2.27 -16.79 10.34
CA ASN A 190 -1.48 -17.01 11.55
C ASN A 190 -2.39 -17.20 12.77
N PRO A 191 -3.07 -18.35 12.89
CA PRO A 191 -4.10 -18.58 13.90
C PRO A 191 -3.59 -18.62 15.35
N GLN A 192 -2.27 -18.64 15.56
CA GLN A 192 -1.61 -18.51 16.87
C GLN A 192 -1.58 -17.05 17.36
N LEU A 193 -1.89 -16.10 16.48
CA LEU A 193 -1.94 -14.68 16.78
C LEU A 193 -3.39 -14.19 16.83
N GLU A 194 -3.60 -13.06 17.46
CA GLU A 194 -4.85 -12.30 17.46
C GLU A 194 -4.59 -10.83 17.15
N ILE A 195 -5.63 -10.13 16.69
CA ILE A 195 -5.57 -8.68 16.49
C ILE A 195 -5.91 -8.02 17.82
N GLU A 196 -4.99 -7.24 18.36
CA GLU A 196 -5.20 -6.40 19.52
C GLU A 196 -6.40 -5.48 19.29
N GLN A 197 -7.32 -5.34 20.27
CA GLN A 197 -8.64 -4.74 20.06
C GLN A 197 -8.78 -3.32 20.60
N HIS A 198 -7.82 -2.81 21.36
CA HIS A 198 -7.93 -1.54 22.07
C HIS A 198 -7.20 -0.38 21.38
N LEU A 199 -6.04 -0.59 20.77
CA LEU A 199 -5.16 0.46 20.28
C LEU A 199 -5.28 0.67 18.76
N LEU A 200 -5.13 1.92 18.35
CA LEU A 200 -4.90 2.34 16.96
C LEU A 200 -3.74 3.35 16.95
N LEU A 201 -2.59 2.94 16.42
CA LEU A 201 -1.43 3.82 16.27
C LEU A 201 -1.50 4.51 14.92
N ILE A 202 -1.31 5.83 14.88
CA ILE A 202 -1.43 6.60 13.65
C ILE A 202 -0.20 7.48 13.45
N TYR A 203 0.43 7.38 12.28
CA TYR A 203 1.40 8.34 11.76
C TYR A 203 1.02 8.75 10.34
N GLN A 204 1.37 10.00 9.95
CA GLN A 204 0.92 10.57 8.69
C GLN A 204 1.85 10.17 7.54
N ARG A 205 1.59 9.04 6.91
CA ARG A 205 2.27 8.59 5.69
C ARG A 205 1.31 7.80 4.79
N ASP A 206 1.62 7.84 3.49
CA ASP A 206 1.01 6.96 2.51
C ASP A 206 2.09 6.24 1.72
N PHE A 207 1.72 5.21 0.97
CA PHE A 207 2.58 4.65 -0.04
C PHE A 207 2.78 5.63 -1.19
N ARG A 208 3.91 5.46 -1.86
CA ARG A 208 4.23 6.14 -3.11
C ARG A 208 4.75 5.13 -4.12
N PHE A 209 4.36 5.29 -5.40
CA PHE A 209 4.96 4.53 -6.47
C PHE A 209 6.31 5.15 -6.84
N TYR A 210 7.38 4.38 -6.63
CA TYR A 210 8.73 4.70 -7.00
C TYR A 210 9.12 3.95 -8.26
N LEU A 211 9.57 4.67 -9.27
CA LEU A 211 9.86 4.15 -10.60
C LEU A 211 11.34 3.77 -10.73
N SER A 212 11.61 2.76 -11.53
CA SER A 212 12.96 2.56 -12.05
C SER A 212 13.33 3.68 -13.04
N GLU A 213 14.62 3.89 -13.29
CA GLU A 213 15.06 4.84 -14.32
C GLU A 213 14.53 4.47 -15.70
N GLY A 214 14.44 3.15 -16.01
CA GLY A 214 13.86 2.66 -17.25
C GLY A 214 12.36 2.93 -17.42
N ALA A 215 11.63 3.18 -16.33
CA ALA A 215 10.20 3.51 -16.36
C ALA A 215 9.90 5.01 -16.10
N LYS A 216 10.90 5.83 -15.86
CA LYS A 216 10.80 7.25 -15.52
C LYS A 216 9.95 8.07 -16.50
N GLN A 217 10.03 7.76 -17.81
CA GLN A 217 9.22 8.41 -18.84
C GLN A 217 7.72 8.26 -18.64
N HIS A 218 7.27 7.30 -17.84
CA HIS A 218 5.85 7.07 -17.56
C HIS A 218 5.33 7.88 -16.34
N LYS A 219 6.21 8.59 -15.59
CA LYS A 219 5.85 9.35 -14.39
C LYS A 219 4.64 10.26 -14.62
N ALA A 220 4.72 11.18 -15.57
CA ALA A 220 3.65 12.16 -15.81
C ALA A 220 2.32 11.50 -16.22
N LEU A 221 2.38 10.38 -16.95
CA LEU A 221 1.21 9.61 -17.35
C LEU A 221 0.53 8.97 -16.12
N LEU A 222 1.31 8.29 -15.28
CA LEU A 222 0.83 7.63 -14.07
C LEU A 222 0.28 8.65 -13.06
N GLU A 223 0.98 9.75 -12.86
CA GLU A 223 0.55 10.84 -11.97
C GLU A 223 -0.81 11.41 -12.40
N ARG A 224 -0.97 11.75 -13.70
CA ARG A 224 -2.26 12.22 -14.24
C ARG A 224 -3.38 11.20 -14.05
N ALA A 225 -3.10 9.89 -14.26
CA ALA A 225 -4.09 8.83 -14.11
C ALA A 225 -4.55 8.67 -12.65
N LEU A 226 -3.60 8.64 -11.71
CA LEU A 226 -3.87 8.46 -10.29
C LEU A 226 -4.53 9.69 -9.66
N LEU A 227 -4.12 10.91 -10.01
CA LEU A 227 -4.80 12.14 -9.57
C LEU A 227 -6.23 12.22 -10.11
N LYS A 228 -6.49 11.71 -11.34
CA LYS A 228 -7.85 11.59 -11.85
C LYS A 228 -8.65 10.55 -11.05
N ALA A 229 -8.05 9.42 -10.71
CA ALA A 229 -8.68 8.38 -9.90
C ALA A 229 -9.08 8.91 -8.50
N GLU A 230 -8.20 9.68 -7.86
CA GLU A 230 -8.51 10.38 -6.61
C GLU A 230 -9.72 11.31 -6.77
N LYS A 231 -9.64 12.26 -7.70
CA LYS A 231 -10.69 13.27 -7.94
C LYS A 231 -12.05 12.68 -8.34
N SER A 232 -12.06 11.57 -9.06
CA SER A 232 -13.30 10.90 -9.49
C SER A 232 -13.89 9.96 -8.43
N GLY A 233 -13.24 9.81 -7.27
CA GLY A 233 -13.59 8.86 -6.23
C GLY A 233 -13.27 7.40 -6.59
N LEU A 234 -12.54 7.13 -7.67
CA LEU A 234 -12.15 5.76 -8.04
C LEU A 234 -11.23 5.14 -6.98
N LEU A 235 -10.26 5.91 -6.48
CA LEU A 235 -9.37 5.43 -5.41
C LEU A 235 -10.18 4.99 -4.18
N GLN A 236 -11.14 5.80 -3.71
CA GLN A 236 -11.97 5.45 -2.56
C GLN A 236 -12.84 4.21 -2.83
N ARG A 237 -13.46 4.10 -4.01
CA ARG A 237 -14.23 2.90 -4.37
C ARG A 237 -13.40 1.64 -4.35
N LEU A 238 -12.14 1.70 -4.81
CA LEU A 238 -11.23 0.55 -4.75
C LEU A 238 -10.83 0.22 -3.30
N ILE A 239 -10.55 1.22 -2.48
CA ILE A 239 -10.29 1.05 -1.05
C ILE A 239 -11.48 0.32 -0.39
N ASP A 240 -12.69 0.78 -0.66
CA ASP A 240 -13.91 0.17 -0.11
C ASP A 240 -14.11 -1.26 -0.64
N GLN A 241 -13.90 -1.48 -1.92
CA GLN A 241 -14.00 -2.82 -2.54
C GLN A 241 -13.05 -3.83 -1.92
N TYR A 242 -11.83 -3.42 -1.62
CA TYR A 242 -10.80 -4.34 -1.13
C TYR A 242 -10.80 -4.48 0.39
N TRP A 243 -11.19 -3.44 1.14
CA TRP A 243 -10.92 -3.40 2.59
C TRP A 243 -12.08 -2.91 3.46
N ALA A 244 -13.25 -2.50 2.92
CA ALA A 244 -14.33 -1.98 3.76
C ALA A 244 -14.82 -3.00 4.80
N THR A 245 -14.90 -4.28 4.43
CA THR A 245 -15.30 -5.35 5.34
C THR A 245 -14.29 -5.51 6.48
N GLU A 246 -13.00 -5.56 6.15
CA GLU A 246 -11.91 -5.68 7.09
C GLU A 246 -11.84 -4.47 8.04
N ILE A 247 -11.92 -3.26 7.49
CA ILE A 247 -11.91 -2.00 8.26
C ILE A 247 -13.10 -1.96 9.22
N THR A 248 -14.28 -2.40 8.77
CA THR A 248 -15.48 -2.47 9.61
C THR A 248 -15.30 -3.46 10.76
N GLN A 249 -14.73 -4.64 10.50
CA GLN A 249 -14.47 -5.65 11.52
C GLN A 249 -13.43 -5.18 12.56
N LEU A 250 -12.48 -4.35 12.17
CA LEU A 250 -11.48 -3.78 13.07
C LEU A 250 -12.03 -2.73 14.04
N GLN A 251 -13.25 -2.23 13.81
CA GLN A 251 -13.93 -1.26 14.67
C GLN A 251 -13.04 -0.06 15.04
N LEU A 252 -12.35 0.53 14.06
CA LEU A 252 -11.33 1.56 14.26
C LEU A 252 -11.82 2.76 15.08
N ASN A 253 -13.12 3.10 14.94
CA ASN A 253 -13.77 4.19 15.67
C ASN A 253 -13.94 3.95 17.16
N LYS A 254 -13.79 2.71 17.62
CA LYS A 254 -13.87 2.34 19.06
C LYS A 254 -12.50 2.24 19.71
N ARG A 255 -11.42 2.31 18.93
CA ARG A 255 -10.06 2.13 19.40
C ARG A 255 -9.49 3.41 20.00
N LYS A 256 -8.62 3.24 20.98
CA LYS A 256 -7.82 4.33 21.54
C LYS A 256 -6.75 4.73 20.53
N VAL A 257 -6.86 5.96 20.02
CA VAL A 257 -5.90 6.51 19.06
C VAL A 257 -4.64 6.98 19.78
N LEU A 258 -3.50 6.45 19.40
CA LEU A 258 -2.17 6.92 19.79
C LEU A 258 -1.51 7.54 18.55
N LYS A 259 -1.31 8.87 18.59
CA LYS A 259 -0.65 9.59 17.49
C LYS A 259 0.85 9.52 17.66
N LEU A 260 1.52 8.99 16.65
CA LEU A 260 2.98 8.91 16.59
C LEU A 260 3.53 10.12 15.85
N VAL A 261 4.65 10.65 16.35
CA VAL A 261 5.44 11.64 15.59
C VAL A 261 5.93 10.98 14.32
N THR A 262 5.80 11.69 13.20
CA THR A 262 6.22 11.21 11.88
C THR A 262 7.52 11.90 11.51
N PRO A 263 8.66 11.20 11.34
CA PRO A 263 9.95 11.78 10.94
C PRO A 263 9.92 12.49 9.59
#